data_26c8a029f16b80de1babb759ab3c7fe2
#
_entry.id   26c8a029f16b80de1babb759ab3c7fe2
#
_cell.length_a   1.000
_cell.length_b   1.000
_cell.length_c   1.000
_cell.angle_alpha   90.00
_cell.angle_beta   90.00
_cell.angle_gamma   90.00
#
_symmetry.space_group_name_H-M   'P 1'
#
loop_
_entity.id
_entity.type
_entity.pdbx_description
1 polymer ?
#
loop_
_entity_poly.entity_id
_entity_poly.type
_entity_poly.pdbx_seq_one_letter_code
_entity_poly.pdbx_strand_id
1 'polypeptide(L)'
;MRCLLFLVAGATTALRPVARRAALKTLSTLVALPTAANAISGGGKDYAEATIKNQVFDGQKLDNKDFSGADAVDTSFKKASLRGARFFKSDCERADFSGADLTGASFESANLKDAILAGAKAEGTAFSQTILDAKSFDGADFTEAVVQPYVQKELCKRATGATAESLFCP
;
A
#
# COMPACT_ATOMS: atom_id res chain seq x y z
N MET A 1 9.96 18.61 -83.73
CA MET A 1 11.34 18.28 -84.11
C MET A 1 11.98 17.51 -82.97
N ARG A 2 12.23 16.25 -83.28
CA ARG A 2 13.40 15.41 -82.98
C ARG A 2 13.75 15.28 -81.49
N CYS A 3 13.47 14.12 -80.93
CA CYS A 3 14.34 12.94 -80.83
C CYS A 3 15.52 13.13 -79.88
N LEU A 4 15.68 12.42 -78.80
CA LEU A 4 16.47 11.18 -78.75
C LEU A 4 16.37 10.53 -77.39
N LEU A 5 16.08 9.24 -77.43
CA LEU A 5 16.32 8.23 -76.36
C LEU A 5 17.81 8.22 -76.01
N PHE A 6 18.12 8.01 -74.74
CA PHE A 6 19.26 7.18 -74.37
C PHE A 6 18.94 6.37 -73.06
N LEU A 7 18.81 5.10 -73.28
CA LEU A 7 18.86 4.08 -72.28
C LEU A 7 20.30 3.88 -71.82
N VAL A 8 20.59 3.90 -70.56
CA VAL A 8 21.77 3.21 -70.04
C VAL A 8 21.35 2.43 -68.78
N ALA A 9 21.42 1.17 -68.93
CA ALA A 9 21.32 0.19 -67.84
C ALA A 9 22.57 0.19 -67.00
N GLY A 10 22.43 -0.14 -65.73
CA GLY A 10 23.56 -0.70 -65.05
C GLY A 10 23.70 -0.36 -63.56
N ALA A 11 23.66 -1.40 -62.81
CA ALA A 11 24.25 -1.61 -61.51
C ALA A 11 23.34 -1.53 -60.30
N THR A 12 22.74 -2.68 -60.05
CA THR A 12 22.31 -3.11 -58.73
C THR A 12 23.48 -3.15 -57.77
N THR A 13 23.48 -2.26 -56.80
CA THR A 13 24.29 -2.43 -55.59
C THR A 13 23.37 -2.63 -54.40
N ALA A 14 23.20 -3.88 -54.06
CA ALA A 14 22.50 -4.27 -52.83
C ALA A 14 23.26 -3.79 -51.59
N LEU A 15 22.81 -2.70 -50.99
CA LEU A 15 23.23 -2.31 -49.66
C LEU A 15 22.52 -3.17 -48.65
N ARG A 16 23.26 -4.11 -48.04
CA ARG A 16 22.86 -4.89 -46.90
C ARG A 16 22.47 -3.95 -45.75
N PRO A 17 21.30 -4.13 -45.11
CA PRO A 17 21.05 -3.46 -43.84
C PRO A 17 21.91 -4.11 -42.77
N VAL A 18 22.85 -3.35 -42.25
CA VAL A 18 23.58 -3.69 -41.02
C VAL A 18 22.58 -3.66 -39.89
N ALA A 19 22.10 -4.86 -39.54
CA ALA A 19 21.28 -5.05 -38.33
C ALA A 19 22.15 -4.73 -37.10
N ARG A 20 22.13 -3.50 -36.65
CA ARG A 20 22.55 -3.17 -35.30
C ARG A 20 21.55 -3.80 -34.35
N ARG A 21 21.91 -4.97 -33.82
CA ARG A 21 21.27 -5.55 -32.65
C ARG A 21 21.48 -4.58 -31.49
N ALA A 22 20.55 -3.64 -31.32
CA ALA A 22 20.36 -3.01 -30.04
C ALA A 22 19.84 -4.08 -29.10
N ALA A 23 20.74 -4.57 -28.25
CA ALA A 23 20.33 -5.40 -27.14
C ALA A 23 19.49 -4.53 -26.21
N LEU A 24 18.18 -4.56 -26.39
CA LEU A 24 17.26 -4.16 -25.33
C LEU A 24 17.50 -5.16 -24.19
N LYS A 25 18.30 -4.73 -23.22
CA LYS A 25 18.24 -5.30 -21.88
C LYS A 25 16.90 -4.88 -21.30
N THR A 26 15.86 -5.64 -21.62
CA THR A 26 14.65 -5.64 -20.83
C THR A 26 15.03 -6.17 -19.46
N LEU A 27 15.32 -5.26 -18.52
CA LEU A 27 15.16 -5.60 -17.11
C LEU A 27 13.67 -5.94 -16.94
N SER A 28 13.34 -7.20 -17.12
CA SER A 28 12.17 -7.79 -16.50
C SER A 28 12.42 -7.74 -15.01
N THR A 29 12.12 -6.62 -14.38
CA THR A 29 11.68 -6.68 -13.01
C THR A 29 10.41 -7.50 -13.07
N LEU A 30 10.56 -8.79 -12.81
CA LEU A 30 9.46 -9.65 -12.43
C LEU A 30 8.94 -9.00 -11.13
N VAL A 31 8.00 -8.05 -11.29
CA VAL A 31 7.07 -7.76 -10.21
C VAL A 31 6.34 -9.08 -10.07
N ALA A 32 6.72 -9.87 -9.07
CA ALA A 32 5.94 -11.00 -8.66
C ALA A 32 4.56 -10.42 -8.37
N LEU A 33 3.65 -10.62 -9.33
CA LEU A 33 2.24 -10.45 -9.07
C LEU A 33 1.99 -11.31 -7.84
N PRO A 34 1.42 -10.78 -6.76
CA PRO A 34 1.06 -11.61 -5.63
C PRO A 34 0.21 -12.72 -6.24
N THR A 35 0.73 -13.94 -6.23
CA THR A 35 -0.10 -15.11 -6.47
C THR A 35 -1.25 -14.91 -5.53
N ALA A 36 -2.45 -14.81 -6.08
CA ALA A 36 -3.67 -14.75 -5.31
C ALA A 36 -3.65 -15.96 -4.36
N ALA A 37 -3.01 -15.75 -3.21
CA ALA A 37 -3.00 -16.72 -2.14
C ALA A 37 -4.43 -16.78 -1.66
N ASN A 38 -5.11 -17.86 -2.12
CA ASN A 38 -6.37 -18.34 -1.60
C ASN A 38 -7.40 -17.25 -1.31
N ALA A 39 -8.07 -16.78 -2.37
CA ALA A 39 -9.40 -16.24 -2.20
C ALA A 39 -10.26 -17.39 -1.63
N ILE A 40 -10.26 -17.55 -0.30
CA ILE A 40 -11.23 -18.37 0.39
C ILE A 40 -12.53 -17.56 0.32
N SER A 41 -13.25 -17.81 -0.74
CA SER A 41 -14.60 -17.37 -0.95
C SER A 41 -15.47 -18.03 0.12
N GLY A 42 -16.00 -17.22 1.02
CA GLY A 42 -17.08 -17.65 1.87
C GLY A 42 -16.90 -17.40 3.36
N GLY A 43 -17.46 -16.30 3.87
CA GLY A 43 -17.93 -16.21 5.25
C GLY A 43 -16.88 -16.25 6.36
N GLY A 44 -16.22 -15.14 6.65
CA GLY A 44 -15.75 -14.82 7.97
C GLY A 44 -14.43 -15.45 8.41
N LYS A 45 -13.30 -15.08 7.87
CA LYS A 45 -11.92 -15.10 8.37
C LYS A 45 -10.94 -15.03 7.20
N ASP A 46 -11.05 -14.04 6.35
CA ASP A 46 -10.29 -14.03 5.08
C ASP A 46 -8.76 -14.06 5.28
N TYR A 47 -8.24 -13.41 6.34
CA TYR A 47 -6.80 -13.34 6.64
C TYR A 47 -6.49 -13.64 8.11
N ALA A 48 -7.46 -14.15 8.87
CA ALA A 48 -7.24 -14.45 10.28
C ALA A 48 -6.15 -15.50 10.44
N GLU A 49 -5.17 -15.22 11.32
CA GLU A 49 -4.01 -16.06 11.58
C GLU A 49 -3.11 -16.32 10.34
N ALA A 50 -3.33 -15.57 9.23
CA ALA A 50 -2.56 -15.73 8.01
C ALA A 50 -1.17 -15.06 8.13
N THR A 51 -0.17 -15.66 7.49
CA THR A 51 1.13 -15.01 7.30
C THR A 51 1.11 -14.25 5.97
N ILE A 52 1.06 -12.92 6.07
CA ILE A 52 1.02 -12.01 4.93
C ILE A 52 2.22 -11.07 4.90
N LYS A 53 3.33 -11.46 5.55
CA LYS A 53 4.59 -10.66 5.57
C LYS A 53 5.03 -10.23 4.19
N ASN A 54 5.52 -8.99 4.10
CA ASN A 54 6.07 -8.41 2.88
C ASN A 54 5.10 -8.42 1.68
N GLN A 55 3.80 -8.64 1.89
CA GLN A 55 2.81 -8.57 0.81
C GLN A 55 2.40 -7.14 0.52
N VAL A 56 1.85 -6.92 -0.68
CA VAL A 56 1.40 -5.61 -1.13
C VAL A 56 -0.10 -5.67 -1.43
N PHE A 57 -0.86 -4.91 -0.65
CA PHE A 57 -2.30 -4.74 -0.79
C PHE A 57 -2.68 -3.32 -1.20
N ASP A 58 -1.75 -2.59 -1.82
CA ASP A 58 -1.93 -1.19 -2.16
C ASP A 58 -3.18 -0.95 -3.00
N GLY A 59 -4.03 -0.01 -2.57
CA GLY A 59 -5.25 0.37 -3.26
C GLY A 59 -6.34 -0.71 -3.33
N GLN A 60 -6.18 -1.85 -2.66
CA GLN A 60 -7.18 -2.91 -2.66
C GLN A 60 -8.38 -2.58 -1.79
N LYS A 61 -9.53 -3.18 -2.12
CA LYS A 61 -10.74 -3.12 -1.31
C LYS A 61 -10.78 -4.30 -0.34
N LEU A 62 -10.51 -4.01 0.92
CA LEU A 62 -10.40 -4.98 2.00
C LEU A 62 -11.38 -4.64 3.15
N ASP A 63 -12.50 -4.00 2.79
CA ASP A 63 -13.51 -3.57 3.75
C ASP A 63 -14.07 -4.78 4.52
N ASN A 64 -14.20 -4.64 5.83
CA ASN A 64 -14.71 -5.65 6.76
C ASN A 64 -13.95 -6.98 6.76
N LYS A 65 -12.72 -7.01 6.23
CA LYS A 65 -11.88 -8.22 6.27
C LYS A 65 -11.33 -8.46 7.67
N ASP A 66 -11.17 -9.73 8.00
CA ASP A 66 -10.63 -10.16 9.30
C ASP A 66 -9.15 -10.51 9.16
N PHE A 67 -8.29 -9.70 9.76
CA PHE A 67 -6.84 -9.90 9.90
C PHE A 67 -6.46 -10.24 11.35
N SER A 68 -7.39 -10.72 12.15
CA SER A 68 -7.11 -11.04 13.55
C SER A 68 -6.03 -12.08 13.67
N GLY A 69 -4.99 -11.80 14.48
CA GLY A 69 -3.83 -12.67 14.64
C GLY A 69 -2.95 -12.81 13.41
N ALA A 70 -3.20 -12.06 12.35
CA ALA A 70 -2.36 -12.12 11.14
C ALA A 70 -0.95 -11.61 11.41
N ASP A 71 0.02 -12.21 10.75
CA ASP A 71 1.40 -11.75 10.70
C ASP A 71 1.59 -10.88 9.45
N ALA A 72 1.43 -9.58 9.63
CA ALA A 72 1.47 -8.54 8.60
C ALA A 72 2.75 -7.68 8.68
N VAL A 73 3.84 -8.24 9.20
CA VAL A 73 5.13 -7.54 9.30
C VAL A 73 5.61 -7.11 7.91
N ASP A 74 6.06 -5.84 7.78
CA ASP A 74 6.52 -5.24 6.53
C ASP A 74 5.49 -5.28 5.38
N THR A 75 4.20 -5.41 5.67
CA THR A 75 3.12 -5.45 4.67
C THR A 75 2.72 -4.04 4.24
N SER A 76 2.47 -3.85 2.95
CA SER A 76 1.99 -2.57 2.41
C SER A 76 0.47 -2.58 2.19
N PHE A 77 -0.22 -1.61 2.80
CA PHE A 77 -1.64 -1.33 2.64
C PHE A 77 -1.88 0.11 2.17
N LYS A 78 -0.93 0.69 1.43
CA LYS A 78 -1.03 2.09 0.97
C LYS A 78 -2.30 2.33 0.19
N LYS A 79 -3.05 3.35 0.61
CA LYS A 79 -4.30 3.74 -0.05
C LYS A 79 -5.33 2.61 -0.18
N ALA A 80 -5.19 1.53 0.59
CA ALA A 80 -6.18 0.46 0.63
C ALA A 80 -7.46 0.93 1.34
N SER A 81 -8.60 0.37 0.95
CA SER A 81 -9.84 0.52 1.70
C SER A 81 -9.93 -0.61 2.71
N LEU A 82 -9.86 -0.27 3.99
CA LEU A 82 -9.84 -1.18 5.15
C LEU A 82 -10.95 -0.83 6.14
N ARG A 83 -12.06 -0.29 5.63
CA ARG A 83 -13.18 0.16 6.45
C ARG A 83 -13.76 -1.01 7.24
N GLY A 84 -13.86 -0.85 8.56
CA GLY A 84 -14.35 -1.90 9.44
C GLY A 84 -13.48 -3.16 9.49
N ALA A 85 -12.27 -3.15 8.94
CA ALA A 85 -11.34 -4.27 9.00
C ALA A 85 -10.87 -4.53 10.44
N ARG A 86 -10.59 -5.80 10.76
CA ARG A 86 -10.21 -6.21 12.11
C ARG A 86 -8.77 -6.66 12.14
N PHE A 87 -7.93 -5.97 12.90
CA PHE A 87 -6.52 -6.31 13.16
C PHE A 87 -6.29 -6.70 14.64
N PHE A 88 -7.29 -7.37 15.23
CA PHE A 88 -7.20 -7.78 16.62
C PHE A 88 -6.02 -8.73 16.85
N LYS A 89 -5.08 -8.37 17.73
CA LYS A 89 -3.86 -9.15 18.02
C LYS A 89 -2.96 -9.44 16.81
N SER A 90 -3.10 -8.72 15.73
CA SER A 90 -2.23 -8.88 14.56
C SER A 90 -0.84 -8.26 14.80
N ASP A 91 0.15 -8.80 14.12
CA ASP A 91 1.48 -8.21 14.08
C ASP A 91 1.64 -7.34 12.82
N CYS A 92 1.53 -6.02 13.00
CA CYS A 92 1.66 -5.01 11.95
C CYS A 92 2.97 -4.23 12.10
N GLU A 93 4.02 -4.84 12.67
CA GLU A 93 5.31 -4.18 12.79
C GLU A 93 5.82 -3.73 11.41
N ARG A 94 6.19 -2.46 11.29
CA ARG A 94 6.62 -1.80 10.05
C ARG A 94 5.61 -1.86 8.89
N ALA A 95 4.34 -2.18 9.14
CA ALA A 95 3.32 -2.13 8.10
C ALA A 95 3.06 -0.69 7.65
N ASP A 96 2.75 -0.51 6.37
CA ASP A 96 2.54 0.82 5.78
C ASP A 96 1.06 1.03 5.41
N PHE A 97 0.36 1.81 6.21
CA PHE A 97 -1.03 2.22 6.01
C PHE A 97 -1.15 3.64 5.45
N SER A 98 -0.11 4.17 4.80
CA SER A 98 -0.13 5.54 4.28
C SER A 98 -1.31 5.79 3.36
N GLY A 99 -2.14 6.79 3.72
CA GLY A 99 -3.32 7.17 2.96
C GLY A 99 -4.43 6.12 2.91
N ALA A 100 -4.36 5.04 3.69
CA ALA A 100 -5.42 4.03 3.77
C ALA A 100 -6.69 4.58 4.42
N ASP A 101 -7.84 4.05 4.04
CA ASP A 101 -9.12 4.30 4.69
C ASP A 101 -9.36 3.22 5.76
N LEU A 102 -9.11 3.60 7.02
CA LEU A 102 -9.24 2.74 8.20
C LEU A 102 -10.54 3.01 8.97
N THR A 103 -11.49 3.75 8.38
CA THR A 103 -12.73 4.17 9.06
C THR A 103 -13.41 2.98 9.77
N GLY A 104 -13.59 3.08 11.08
CA GLY A 104 -14.20 2.05 11.90
C GLY A 104 -13.41 0.75 12.04
N ALA A 105 -12.16 0.70 11.61
CA ALA A 105 -11.30 -0.46 11.78
C ALA A 105 -10.93 -0.68 13.26
N SER A 106 -10.46 -1.88 13.63
CA SER A 106 -10.01 -2.18 14.99
C SER A 106 -8.59 -2.69 15.00
N PHE A 107 -7.72 -2.00 15.74
CA PHE A 107 -6.32 -2.37 16.05
C PHE A 107 -6.14 -2.70 17.54
N GLU A 108 -7.19 -3.24 18.16
CA GLU A 108 -7.09 -3.64 19.55
C GLU A 108 -6.05 -4.74 19.76
N SER A 109 -5.10 -4.50 20.67
CA SER A 109 -3.98 -5.40 20.94
C SER A 109 -3.06 -5.70 19.74
N ALA A 110 -3.19 -4.99 18.62
CA ALA A 110 -2.29 -5.12 17.49
C ALA A 110 -0.91 -4.53 17.80
N ASN A 111 0.15 -5.12 17.27
CA ASN A 111 1.50 -4.54 17.31
C ASN A 111 1.66 -3.54 16.15
N LEU A 112 1.79 -2.26 16.46
CA LEU A 112 1.98 -1.18 15.47
C LEU A 112 3.39 -0.57 15.53
N LYS A 113 4.35 -1.30 16.10
CA LYS A 113 5.73 -0.80 16.20
C LYS A 113 6.28 -0.44 14.82
N ASP A 114 6.80 0.78 14.71
CA ASP A 114 7.34 1.35 13.47
C ASP A 114 6.35 1.39 12.29
N ALA A 115 5.05 1.16 12.50
CA ALA A 115 4.04 1.27 11.46
C ALA A 115 3.88 2.72 10.98
N ILE A 116 3.46 2.90 9.73
CA ILE A 116 3.25 4.20 9.11
C ILE A 116 1.77 4.41 8.83
N LEU A 117 1.17 5.44 9.43
CA LEU A 117 -0.23 5.83 9.24
C LEU A 117 -0.36 7.23 8.60
N ALA A 118 0.70 7.73 7.94
CA ALA A 118 0.71 9.07 7.38
C ALA A 118 -0.46 9.30 6.40
N GLY A 119 -1.27 10.33 6.65
CA GLY A 119 -2.43 10.67 5.82
C GLY A 119 -3.55 9.63 5.82
N ALA A 120 -3.53 8.65 6.73
CA ALA A 120 -4.60 7.66 6.84
C ALA A 120 -5.89 8.28 7.40
N LYS A 121 -7.05 7.78 6.97
CA LYS A 121 -8.35 8.11 7.56
C LYS A 121 -8.65 7.10 8.66
N ALA A 122 -8.49 7.50 9.90
CA ALA A 122 -8.69 6.66 11.07
C ALA A 122 -9.95 7.05 11.86
N GLU A 123 -10.97 7.59 11.17
CA GLU A 123 -12.23 8.01 11.76
C GLU A 123 -12.93 6.82 12.46
N GLY A 124 -13.28 6.98 13.73
CA GLY A 124 -13.91 5.93 14.52
C GLY A 124 -13.08 4.65 14.71
N THR A 125 -11.80 4.67 14.36
CA THR A 125 -10.89 3.52 14.49
C THR A 125 -10.53 3.28 15.96
N ALA A 126 -10.58 2.01 16.39
CA ALA A 126 -10.17 1.64 17.75
C ALA A 126 -8.67 1.28 17.78
N PHE A 127 -7.91 1.98 18.63
CA PHE A 127 -6.49 1.71 18.85
C PHE A 127 -6.20 1.35 20.31
N SER A 128 -5.25 0.45 20.50
CA SER A 128 -4.63 0.22 21.80
C SER A 128 -3.44 1.19 22.02
N GLN A 129 -2.77 1.07 23.16
CA GLN A 129 -1.59 1.90 23.46
C GLN A 129 -0.44 1.77 22.44
N THR A 130 -0.40 0.67 21.68
CA THR A 130 0.65 0.38 20.70
C THR A 130 0.71 1.38 19.54
N ILE A 131 -0.34 2.20 19.35
CA ILE A 131 -0.29 3.32 18.40
C ILE A 131 0.81 4.34 18.74
N LEU A 132 1.24 4.40 19.99
CA LEU A 132 2.34 5.26 20.43
C LEU A 132 3.68 4.82 19.85
N ASP A 133 3.83 3.56 19.49
CA ASP A 133 5.03 2.98 18.91
C ASP A 133 5.08 3.15 17.38
N ALA A 134 4.01 3.69 16.78
CA ALA A 134 3.98 3.99 15.35
C ALA A 134 5.04 5.03 14.98
N LYS A 135 5.67 4.80 13.82
CA LYS A 135 6.73 5.65 13.28
C LYS A 135 6.21 7.02 12.86
N SER A 136 5.08 7.07 12.18
CA SER A 136 4.44 8.30 11.72
C SER A 136 2.93 8.14 11.61
N PHE A 137 2.24 9.23 11.96
CA PHE A 137 0.81 9.43 11.75
C PHE A 137 0.53 10.87 11.28
N ASP A 138 1.50 11.52 10.64
CA ASP A 138 1.39 12.89 10.17
C ASP A 138 0.29 13.04 9.14
N GLY A 139 -0.61 14.01 9.31
CA GLY A 139 -1.74 14.23 8.42
C GLY A 139 -2.85 13.16 8.52
N ALA A 140 -2.75 12.20 9.44
CA ALA A 140 -3.82 11.24 9.67
C ALA A 140 -5.01 11.90 10.39
N ASP A 141 -6.21 11.44 10.04
CA ASP A 141 -7.47 11.89 10.62
C ASP A 141 -7.94 10.90 11.69
N PHE A 142 -7.91 11.30 12.96
CA PHE A 142 -8.34 10.51 14.11
C PHE A 142 -9.70 10.97 14.66
N THR A 143 -10.52 11.63 13.84
CA THR A 143 -11.86 12.04 14.25
C THR A 143 -12.63 10.86 14.82
N GLU A 144 -13.20 11.03 16.02
CA GLU A 144 -13.94 9.97 16.73
C GLU A 144 -13.15 8.67 17.00
N ALA A 145 -11.83 8.66 16.80
CA ALA A 145 -11.03 7.49 17.10
C ALA A 145 -11.15 7.08 18.57
N VAL A 146 -11.28 5.78 18.80
CA VAL A 146 -11.40 5.24 20.15
C VAL A 146 -10.02 4.93 20.69
N VAL A 147 -9.51 5.80 21.54
CA VAL A 147 -8.22 5.67 22.24
C VAL A 147 -8.38 5.97 23.73
N GLN A 148 -7.51 5.40 24.54
CA GLN A 148 -7.53 5.71 25.98
C GLN A 148 -7.06 7.15 26.22
N PRO A 149 -7.60 7.88 27.22
CA PRO A 149 -7.29 9.31 27.43
C PRO A 149 -5.80 9.60 27.59
N TYR A 150 -5.04 8.70 28.22
CA TYR A 150 -3.59 8.89 28.36
C TYR A 150 -2.86 8.71 27.00
N VAL A 151 -3.34 7.80 26.15
CA VAL A 151 -2.80 7.59 24.80
C VAL A 151 -3.03 8.82 23.94
N GLN A 152 -4.24 9.36 23.97
CA GLN A 152 -4.57 10.62 23.28
C GLN A 152 -3.62 11.75 23.71
N LYS A 153 -3.41 11.91 25.03
CA LYS A 153 -2.49 12.93 25.56
C LYS A 153 -1.04 12.76 25.06
N GLU A 154 -0.57 11.51 24.96
CA GLU A 154 0.78 11.25 24.42
C GLU A 154 0.84 11.46 22.89
N LEU A 155 -0.20 11.07 22.16
CA LEU A 155 -0.29 11.34 20.72
C LEU A 155 -0.25 12.86 20.45
N CYS A 156 -0.94 13.65 21.23
CA CYS A 156 -0.96 15.12 21.10
C CYS A 156 0.42 15.77 21.24
N LYS A 157 1.37 15.16 21.92
CA LYS A 157 2.74 15.67 22.00
C LYS A 157 3.50 15.57 20.68
N ARG A 158 3.08 14.67 19.81
CA ARG A 158 3.70 14.40 18.51
C ARG A 158 2.85 14.88 17.33
N ALA A 159 1.54 15.04 17.55
CA ALA A 159 0.60 15.46 16.51
C ALA A 159 0.81 16.91 16.09
N THR A 160 0.66 17.19 14.80
CA THR A 160 0.73 18.52 14.21
C THR A 160 -0.39 18.75 13.21
N GLY A 161 -0.78 20.01 12.99
CA GLY A 161 -1.77 20.38 11.97
C GLY A 161 -3.07 19.60 12.10
N ALA A 162 -3.59 19.06 10.99
CA ALA A 162 -4.87 18.36 10.93
C ALA A 162 -4.96 17.18 11.91
N THR A 163 -3.85 16.47 12.15
CA THR A 163 -3.82 15.36 13.12
C THR A 163 -4.09 15.85 14.53
N ALA A 164 -3.51 16.99 14.94
CA ALA A 164 -3.76 17.58 16.25
C ALA A 164 -5.22 18.06 16.39
N GLU A 165 -5.78 18.60 15.32
CA GLU A 165 -7.18 19.04 15.28
C GLU A 165 -8.13 17.86 15.44
N SER A 166 -7.92 16.76 14.70
CA SER A 166 -8.77 15.57 14.75
C SER A 166 -8.69 14.82 16.09
N LEU A 167 -7.56 14.93 16.80
CA LEU A 167 -7.37 14.40 18.15
C LEU A 167 -7.91 15.32 19.25
N PHE A 168 -8.43 16.50 18.90
CA PHE A 168 -8.83 17.53 19.88
C PHE A 168 -7.71 17.90 20.86
N CYS A 169 -6.51 18.03 20.34
CA CYS A 169 -5.35 18.42 21.16
C CYS A 169 -5.50 19.88 21.66
N PRO A 170 -5.22 20.16 22.96
CA PRO A 170 -5.31 21.49 23.54
C PRO A 170 -4.26 22.47 23.00
#